data_c240da4ce36ad4091b10a5e87fff33b8
#
_entry.id   c240da4ce36ad4091b10a5e87fff33b8
#
_cell.length_a   1.000
_cell.length_b   1.000
_cell.length_c   1.000
_cell.angle_alpha   90.00
_cell.angle_beta   90.00
_cell.angle_gamma   90.00
#
_symmetry.space_group_name_H-M   'P 1'
#
loop_
_entity.id
_entity.type
_entity.pdbx_description
1 polymer ?
#
loop_
_entity_poly.entity_id
_entity_poly.type
_entity_poly.pdbx_seq_one_letter_code
_entity_poly.pdbx_strand_id
1 'polypeptide(L)'
;GGLTTISEYSGNEWKLTLKDSSRSNFAVTSAAVTAYTNGSTVEISYTGAKTGANEYISALLVDDNGNPTYYGRSNAPLTETDGTAQLSVPAGFAEGNYMLKVFNEQYNDNYKTDYASDFTDISLTVKKRVDEQFTLAPGGTYYFDLSAMNIPGTANSGNSYGAASLPDTSLHYVPFTYAGTIEAYKLTSAMATTEEYAEQNKYPHSLFIADYVVTNDVSWDTLNTADLIFGKNYAGGGVGYTLRAPSVGSSYTGSDDSERGTPKSNEWDKILDKDDGYIKNWGKMLSCGQDTTIKISASFRAVRGWNRSARFWTSYNTSYSTFGFRPVLEVMNPSTHGSDGLKAVTLDLN
;
A
#
# COMPACT_ATOMS: atom_id res chain seq x y z
N GLY A 1 24.48 -33.27 -23.64
CA GLY A 1 23.87 -32.21 -22.89
C GLY A 1 22.71 -31.64 -23.66
N GLY A 2 21.47 -31.75 -23.10
CA GLY A 2 20.29 -31.11 -23.69
C GLY A 2 20.30 -29.64 -23.35
N LEU A 3 20.06 -28.78 -24.32
CA LEU A 3 19.76 -27.37 -24.10
C LEU A 3 18.35 -27.27 -23.51
N THR A 4 18.25 -26.80 -22.29
CA THR A 4 16.98 -26.41 -21.72
C THR A 4 16.86 -24.89 -21.86
N THR A 5 15.92 -24.43 -22.63
CA THR A 5 15.66 -22.99 -22.79
C THR A 5 14.97 -22.49 -21.57
N ILE A 6 15.69 -21.84 -20.69
CA ILE A 6 15.13 -21.00 -19.64
C ILE A 6 15.34 -19.58 -20.11
N SER A 7 14.26 -18.86 -20.21
CA SER A 7 14.34 -17.51 -20.74
C SER A 7 14.13 -16.52 -19.63
N GLU A 8 15.18 -15.79 -19.32
CA GLU A 8 15.07 -14.55 -18.60
C GLU A 8 14.71 -13.46 -19.62
N TYR A 9 13.55 -12.83 -19.42
CA TYR A 9 13.17 -11.67 -20.21
C TYR A 9 13.71 -10.42 -19.53
N SER A 10 14.82 -9.94 -20.04
CA SER A 10 15.36 -8.62 -19.72
C SER A 10 15.34 -7.76 -20.97
N GLY A 11 14.29 -6.98 -21.14
CA GLY A 11 14.08 -6.24 -22.39
C GLY A 11 13.73 -7.19 -23.56
N ASN A 12 14.53 -7.21 -24.62
CA ASN A 12 14.33 -8.06 -25.79
C ASN A 12 15.30 -9.25 -25.87
N GLU A 13 15.97 -9.59 -24.79
CA GLU A 13 16.97 -10.62 -24.77
C GLU A 13 16.53 -11.87 -24.01
N TRP A 14 16.80 -13.02 -24.58
CA TRP A 14 16.53 -14.34 -24.01
C TRP A 14 17.83 -14.95 -23.52
N LYS A 15 17.84 -15.44 -22.29
CA LYS A 15 18.97 -16.16 -21.73
C LYS A 15 18.78 -17.65 -21.93
N LEU A 16 19.84 -18.32 -22.41
CA LEU A 16 19.90 -19.76 -22.50
C LEU A 16 20.68 -20.33 -21.33
N THR A 17 20.05 -21.24 -20.59
CA THR A 17 20.69 -21.97 -19.50
C THR A 17 20.96 -23.40 -19.89
N LEU A 18 22.14 -23.89 -19.55
CA LEU A 18 22.56 -25.27 -19.87
C LEU A 18 22.08 -26.22 -18.76
N LYS A 19 21.41 -27.30 -19.15
CA LYS A 19 21.05 -28.36 -18.22
C LYS A 19 22.31 -29.04 -17.67
N ASP A 20 22.41 -29.09 -16.35
CA ASP A 20 23.49 -29.73 -15.61
C ASP A 20 22.99 -31.02 -14.97
N SER A 21 23.43 -32.16 -15.50
CA SER A 21 23.07 -33.48 -14.99
C SER A 21 23.55 -33.74 -13.54
N SER A 22 24.51 -32.97 -13.06
CA SER A 22 24.96 -33.06 -11.67
C SER A 22 23.96 -32.49 -10.67
N ARG A 23 22.88 -31.90 -11.16
CA ARG A 23 21.74 -31.37 -10.38
C ARG A 23 20.51 -32.28 -10.43
N SER A 24 20.67 -33.51 -10.87
CA SER A 24 19.57 -34.47 -11.03
C SER A 24 18.89 -34.89 -9.71
N ASN A 25 19.52 -34.61 -8.57
CA ASN A 25 18.94 -34.88 -7.24
C ASN A 25 18.00 -33.80 -6.78
N PHE A 26 17.95 -32.66 -7.47
CA PHE A 26 17.05 -31.57 -7.11
C PHE A 26 15.60 -31.98 -7.30
N ALA A 27 14.79 -31.73 -6.29
CA ALA A 27 13.35 -31.92 -6.32
C ALA A 27 12.64 -30.83 -5.52
N VAL A 28 11.48 -30.41 -6.01
CA VAL A 28 10.56 -29.51 -5.28
C VAL A 28 9.56 -30.34 -4.53
N THR A 29 9.37 -30.06 -3.24
CA THR A 29 8.44 -30.77 -2.38
C THR A 29 7.15 -29.98 -2.12
N SER A 30 7.09 -28.71 -2.49
CA SER A 30 5.84 -27.93 -2.50
C SER A 30 4.88 -28.47 -3.55
N ALA A 31 3.59 -28.67 -3.16
CA ALA A 31 2.58 -29.16 -4.09
C ALA A 31 1.96 -28.06 -4.95
N ALA A 32 1.68 -26.91 -4.35
CA ALA A 32 1.10 -25.74 -4.99
C ALA A 32 1.38 -24.51 -4.12
N VAL A 33 1.33 -23.34 -4.73
CA VAL A 33 1.48 -22.06 -4.03
C VAL A 33 0.41 -21.06 -4.44
N THR A 34 0.16 -20.09 -3.59
CA THR A 34 -0.78 -19.00 -3.86
C THR A 34 -0.03 -17.68 -3.83
N ALA A 35 -0.26 -16.84 -4.82
CA ALA A 35 0.16 -15.45 -4.86
C ALA A 35 -1.06 -14.53 -4.98
N TYR A 36 -0.84 -13.23 -4.87
CA TYR A 36 -1.89 -12.23 -4.96
C TYR A 36 -1.57 -11.21 -6.06
N THR A 37 -2.61 -10.62 -6.63
CA THR A 37 -2.50 -9.65 -7.73
C THR A 37 -1.64 -8.42 -7.38
N ASN A 38 -1.51 -8.10 -6.09
CA ASN A 38 -0.67 -7.02 -5.57
C ASN A 38 0.77 -7.44 -5.24
N GLY A 39 1.17 -8.63 -5.64
CA GLY A 39 2.47 -9.20 -5.32
C GLY A 39 2.47 -10.06 -4.05
N SER A 40 3.42 -10.99 -4.02
CA SER A 40 3.56 -11.94 -2.90
C SER A 40 4.99 -12.42 -2.81
N THR A 41 5.38 -12.88 -1.65
CA THR A 41 6.49 -13.81 -1.50
C THR A 41 5.91 -15.21 -1.32
N VAL A 42 6.27 -16.12 -2.19
CA VAL A 42 5.86 -17.52 -2.10
C VAL A 42 7.02 -18.36 -1.57
N GLU A 43 6.68 -19.39 -0.85
CA GLU A 43 7.65 -20.30 -0.23
C GLU A 43 7.74 -21.60 -1.04
N ILE A 44 8.94 -21.96 -1.45
CA ILE A 44 9.24 -23.16 -2.21
C ILE A 44 10.10 -24.10 -1.37
N SER A 45 9.54 -25.22 -0.99
CA SER A 45 10.28 -26.29 -0.30
C SER A 45 10.96 -27.21 -1.32
N TYR A 46 12.22 -27.55 -1.06
CA TYR A 46 13.05 -28.31 -1.98
C TYR A 46 14.00 -29.27 -1.25
N THR A 47 14.53 -30.21 -2.02
CA THR A 47 15.60 -31.13 -1.60
C THR A 47 16.64 -31.29 -2.70
N GLY A 48 17.85 -31.68 -2.34
CA GLY A 48 18.92 -32.02 -3.25
C GLY A 48 19.46 -30.87 -4.09
N ALA A 49 19.27 -29.61 -3.64
CA ALA A 49 19.83 -28.47 -4.35
C ALA A 49 21.34 -28.35 -4.19
N LYS A 50 22.01 -27.78 -5.19
CA LYS A 50 23.37 -27.29 -5.03
C LYS A 50 23.35 -25.98 -4.25
N THR A 51 24.38 -25.76 -3.45
CA THR A 51 24.53 -24.61 -2.58
C THR A 51 25.77 -23.80 -2.92
N GLY A 52 25.76 -22.52 -2.62
CA GLY A 52 26.88 -21.61 -2.84
C GLY A 52 26.42 -20.19 -3.12
N ALA A 53 27.38 -19.27 -3.20
CA ALA A 53 27.12 -17.84 -3.34
C ALA A 53 26.31 -17.45 -4.61
N ASN A 54 26.33 -18.32 -5.62
CA ASN A 54 25.62 -18.11 -6.89
C ASN A 54 24.54 -19.17 -7.16
N GLU A 55 24.15 -19.93 -6.15
CA GLU A 55 23.15 -20.98 -6.27
C GLU A 55 21.81 -20.53 -5.74
N TYR A 56 20.78 -20.67 -6.56
CA TYR A 56 19.43 -20.17 -6.27
C TYR A 56 18.35 -21.20 -6.59
N ILE A 57 17.22 -21.10 -5.95
CA ILE A 57 15.97 -21.60 -6.49
C ILE A 57 15.43 -20.52 -7.42
N SER A 58 15.19 -20.87 -8.65
CA SER A 58 14.64 -19.99 -9.68
C SER A 58 13.32 -20.55 -10.18
N ALA A 59 12.46 -19.69 -10.68
CA ALA A 59 11.19 -20.10 -11.24
C ALA A 59 10.82 -19.27 -12.46
N LEU A 60 10.26 -19.95 -13.45
CA LEU A 60 9.63 -19.35 -14.61
C LEU A 60 8.11 -19.45 -14.43
N LEU A 61 7.43 -18.31 -14.41
CA LEU A 61 5.98 -18.26 -14.41
C LEU A 61 5.46 -18.39 -15.84
N VAL A 62 4.56 -19.32 -16.06
CA VAL A 62 4.00 -19.63 -17.38
C VAL A 62 2.49 -19.52 -17.29
N ASP A 63 1.88 -18.84 -18.26
CA ASP A 63 0.43 -18.72 -18.38
C ASP A 63 -0.25 -20.00 -18.89
N ASP A 64 -1.57 -20.01 -18.93
CA ASP A 64 -2.38 -21.15 -19.42
C ASP A 64 -2.09 -21.54 -20.87
N ASN A 65 -1.49 -20.64 -21.65
CA ASN A 65 -1.11 -20.89 -23.04
C ASN A 65 0.32 -21.42 -23.18
N GLY A 66 1.02 -21.58 -22.06
CA GLY A 66 2.40 -22.00 -22.02
C GLY A 66 3.43 -20.88 -22.29
N ASN A 67 3.00 -19.61 -22.26
CA ASN A 67 3.89 -18.49 -22.49
C ASN A 67 4.59 -18.10 -21.19
N PRO A 68 5.92 -17.93 -21.20
CA PRO A 68 6.62 -17.38 -20.05
C PRO A 68 6.25 -15.92 -19.86
N THR A 69 5.85 -15.58 -18.62
CA THR A 69 5.40 -14.25 -18.25
C THR A 69 6.32 -13.55 -17.26
N TYR A 70 7.07 -14.32 -16.48
CA TYR A 70 7.98 -13.79 -15.48
C TYR A 70 9.04 -14.82 -15.09
N TYR A 71 10.24 -14.35 -14.82
CA TYR A 71 11.33 -15.12 -14.22
C TYR A 71 11.74 -14.48 -12.89
N GLY A 72 11.92 -15.30 -11.87
CA GLY A 72 12.37 -14.85 -10.57
C GLY A 72 13.33 -15.83 -9.90
N ARG A 73 14.10 -15.33 -8.95
CA ARG A 73 15.02 -16.09 -8.12
C ARG A 73 14.66 -15.97 -6.66
N SER A 74 15.12 -16.92 -5.85
CA SER A 74 15.08 -16.78 -4.40
C SER A 74 15.78 -15.50 -3.94
N ASN A 75 15.27 -14.91 -2.88
CA ASN A 75 15.75 -13.62 -2.35
C ASN A 75 17.20 -13.68 -1.85
N ALA A 76 17.72 -14.88 -1.63
CA ALA A 76 19.09 -15.12 -1.21
C ALA A 76 19.65 -16.39 -1.87
N PRO A 77 20.98 -16.50 -2.02
CA PRO A 77 21.64 -17.74 -2.41
C PRO A 77 21.40 -18.88 -1.42
N LEU A 78 21.44 -20.10 -1.91
CA LEU A 78 21.19 -21.29 -1.11
C LEU A 78 22.42 -21.65 -0.27
N THR A 79 22.19 -21.87 1.01
CA THR A 79 23.19 -22.35 1.97
C THR A 79 22.97 -23.82 2.36
N GLU A 80 21.78 -24.35 2.13
CA GLU A 80 21.37 -25.70 2.50
C GLU A 80 20.93 -26.51 1.27
N THR A 81 21.23 -27.78 1.24
CA THR A 81 20.84 -28.69 0.16
C THR A 81 19.35 -29.01 0.17
N ASP A 82 18.75 -28.99 1.34
CA ASP A 82 17.33 -29.22 1.57
C ASP A 82 16.78 -28.06 2.41
N GLY A 83 15.63 -27.54 2.06
CA GLY A 83 15.08 -26.41 2.80
C GLY A 83 13.91 -25.73 2.11
N THR A 84 13.78 -24.44 2.41
CA THR A 84 12.74 -23.58 1.89
C THR A 84 13.36 -22.29 1.35
N ALA A 85 12.98 -21.89 0.15
CA ALA A 85 13.39 -20.65 -0.48
C ALA A 85 12.21 -19.69 -0.63
N GLN A 86 12.48 -18.41 -0.43
CA GLN A 86 11.51 -17.33 -0.60
C GLN A 86 11.67 -16.76 -2.02
N LEU A 87 10.59 -16.79 -2.79
CA LEU A 87 10.54 -16.29 -4.16
C LEU A 87 9.54 -15.13 -4.25
N SER A 88 9.96 -14.00 -4.76
CA SER A 88 9.06 -12.86 -4.97
C SER A 88 8.30 -13.01 -6.29
N VAL A 89 6.96 -12.93 -6.21
CA VAL A 89 6.07 -12.80 -7.36
C VAL A 89 5.60 -11.34 -7.39
N PRO A 90 5.95 -10.55 -8.42
CA PRO A 90 5.61 -9.14 -8.44
C PRO A 90 4.12 -8.89 -8.61
N ALA A 91 3.69 -7.66 -8.32
CA ALA A 91 2.33 -7.21 -8.60
C ALA A 91 2.06 -7.15 -10.12
N GLY A 92 0.78 -7.19 -10.49
CA GLY A 92 0.34 -6.97 -11.86
C GLY A 92 -0.08 -8.23 -12.61
N PHE A 93 0.03 -9.42 -12.01
CA PHE A 93 -0.55 -10.63 -12.60
C PHE A 93 -2.07 -10.62 -12.43
N ALA A 94 -2.79 -10.97 -13.50
CA ALA A 94 -4.23 -11.18 -13.43
C ALA A 94 -4.57 -12.38 -12.54
N GLU A 95 -5.78 -12.38 -11.96
CA GLU A 95 -6.30 -13.58 -11.30
C GLU A 95 -6.33 -14.75 -12.28
N GLY A 96 -5.97 -15.91 -11.79
CA GLY A 96 -5.98 -17.12 -12.60
C GLY A 96 -5.00 -18.17 -12.12
N ASN A 97 -4.93 -19.23 -12.90
CA ASN A 97 -4.01 -20.32 -12.66
C ASN A 97 -2.80 -20.17 -13.59
N TYR A 98 -1.65 -20.37 -13.00
CA TYR A 98 -0.36 -20.33 -13.67
C TYR A 98 0.43 -21.58 -13.32
N MET A 99 1.48 -21.82 -14.07
CA MET A 99 2.47 -22.86 -13.76
C MET A 99 3.78 -22.20 -13.35
N LEU A 100 4.33 -22.59 -12.22
CA LEU A 100 5.72 -22.30 -11.87
C LEU A 100 6.59 -23.48 -12.31
N LYS A 101 7.52 -23.22 -13.20
CA LYS A 101 8.60 -24.13 -13.54
C LYS A 101 9.79 -23.82 -12.65
N VAL A 102 9.97 -24.61 -11.59
CA VAL A 102 10.97 -24.39 -10.55
C VAL A 102 12.22 -25.22 -10.83
N PHE A 103 13.37 -24.63 -10.61
CA PHE A 103 14.67 -25.26 -10.84
C PHE A 103 15.75 -24.71 -9.91
N ASN A 104 16.79 -25.49 -9.67
CA ASN A 104 18.00 -25.03 -9.02
C ASN A 104 18.98 -24.53 -10.07
N GLU A 105 19.43 -23.30 -9.95
CA GLU A 105 20.24 -22.60 -10.94
C GLU A 105 21.51 -22.03 -10.32
N GLN A 106 22.62 -22.14 -11.08
CA GLN A 106 23.76 -21.28 -10.86
C GLN A 106 23.60 -19.99 -11.65
N TYR A 107 23.57 -18.88 -10.95
CA TYR A 107 23.45 -17.56 -11.54
C TYR A 107 24.64 -16.67 -11.15
N ASN A 108 25.42 -16.23 -12.13
CA ASN A 108 26.64 -15.46 -11.88
C ASN A 108 26.72 -14.12 -12.61
N ASP A 109 25.61 -13.61 -13.10
CA ASP A 109 25.47 -12.34 -13.82
C ASP A 109 26.25 -12.19 -15.13
N ASN A 110 27.06 -13.16 -15.54
CA ASN A 110 27.91 -13.00 -16.73
C ASN A 110 27.33 -13.61 -18.02
N TYR A 111 26.13 -14.14 -17.94
CA TYR A 111 25.33 -14.69 -19.05
C TYR A 111 26.00 -15.87 -19.83
N LYS A 112 27.13 -16.35 -19.41
CA LYS A 112 27.94 -17.29 -20.20
C LYS A 112 27.92 -18.71 -19.67
N THR A 113 27.65 -18.92 -18.41
CA THR A 113 27.88 -20.21 -17.74
C THR A 113 26.83 -20.55 -16.69
N ASP A 114 25.60 -20.27 -16.96
CA ASP A 114 24.56 -20.69 -16.03
C ASP A 114 24.12 -22.10 -16.29
N TYR A 115 24.05 -22.86 -15.22
CA TYR A 115 23.68 -24.27 -15.24
C TYR A 115 22.44 -24.47 -14.39
N ALA A 116 21.50 -25.27 -14.84
CA ALA A 116 20.27 -25.56 -14.15
C ALA A 116 19.94 -27.03 -14.04
N SER A 117 19.17 -27.38 -13.03
CA SER A 117 18.46 -28.66 -12.93
C SER A 117 17.38 -28.80 -14.01
N ASP A 118 16.72 -29.95 -14.05
CA ASP A 118 15.43 -30.08 -14.70
C ASP A 118 14.39 -29.19 -14.00
N PHE A 119 13.31 -28.87 -14.71
CA PHE A 119 12.15 -28.18 -14.12
C PHE A 119 11.31 -29.13 -13.30
N THR A 120 10.80 -28.64 -12.21
CA THR A 120 9.64 -29.20 -11.53
C THR A 120 8.48 -28.25 -11.67
N ASP A 121 7.38 -28.73 -12.21
CA ASP A 121 6.18 -27.94 -12.40
C ASP A 121 5.32 -27.98 -11.14
N ILE A 122 4.98 -26.80 -10.60
CA ILE A 122 4.02 -26.67 -9.50
C ILE A 122 2.95 -25.64 -9.87
N SER A 123 1.73 -25.88 -9.39
CA SER A 123 0.62 -24.96 -9.65
C SER A 123 0.78 -23.68 -8.83
N LEU A 124 0.61 -22.54 -9.48
CA LEU A 124 0.47 -21.25 -8.84
C LEU A 124 -0.94 -20.71 -9.11
N THR A 125 -1.68 -20.39 -8.05
CA THR A 125 -2.93 -19.65 -8.20
C THR A 125 -2.71 -18.21 -7.79
N VAL A 126 -2.94 -17.27 -8.70
CA VAL A 126 -2.99 -15.84 -8.39
C VAL A 126 -4.42 -15.47 -8.06
N LYS A 127 -4.62 -14.91 -6.88
CA LYS A 127 -5.92 -14.48 -6.38
C LYS A 127 -5.90 -12.97 -6.15
N LYS A 128 -7.05 -12.33 -6.25
CA LYS A 128 -7.22 -11.07 -5.52
C LYS A 128 -6.94 -11.37 -4.05
N ARG A 129 -6.28 -10.44 -3.38
CA ARG A 129 -6.23 -10.52 -1.93
C ARG A 129 -7.68 -10.57 -1.46
N VAL A 130 -8.01 -11.59 -0.67
CA VAL A 130 -9.39 -11.82 -0.23
C VAL A 130 -9.94 -10.51 0.30
N ASP A 131 -11.11 -10.09 -0.20
CA ASP A 131 -11.85 -8.97 0.37
C ASP A 131 -11.98 -9.24 1.85
N GLU A 132 -11.20 -8.54 2.65
CA GLU A 132 -11.31 -8.67 4.08
C GLU A 132 -12.73 -8.23 4.43
N GLN A 133 -13.50 -9.12 5.01
CA GLN A 133 -14.77 -8.75 5.59
C GLN A 133 -14.47 -7.79 6.74
N PHE A 134 -14.78 -6.52 6.53
CA PHE A 134 -14.54 -5.51 7.54
C PHE A 134 -15.52 -5.69 8.69
N THR A 135 -15.04 -6.19 9.81
CA THR A 135 -15.66 -5.87 11.09
C THR A 135 -15.27 -4.44 11.43
N LEU A 136 -16.22 -3.52 11.51
CA LEU A 136 -15.99 -2.13 11.86
C LEU A 136 -15.60 -2.02 13.34
N ALA A 137 -14.41 -2.49 13.66
CA ALA A 137 -13.82 -2.34 15.00
C ALA A 137 -12.82 -1.19 14.95
N PRO A 138 -13.00 -0.10 15.73
CA PRO A 138 -12.03 0.99 15.80
C PRO A 138 -10.63 0.46 16.08
N GLY A 139 -9.63 0.98 15.36
CA GLY A 139 -8.25 0.50 15.39
C GLY A 139 -7.95 -0.66 14.43
N GLY A 140 -8.95 -1.25 13.80
CA GLY A 140 -8.76 -2.26 12.75
C GLY A 140 -8.04 -1.67 11.54
N THR A 141 -7.16 -2.45 10.93
CA THR A 141 -6.46 -2.06 9.69
C THR A 141 -7.19 -2.65 8.50
N TYR A 142 -7.46 -1.79 7.52
CA TYR A 142 -8.14 -2.13 6.28
C TYR A 142 -7.26 -1.70 5.11
N TYR A 143 -7.33 -2.43 4.01
CA TYR A 143 -6.52 -2.18 2.83
C TYR A 143 -7.40 -1.72 1.68
N PHE A 144 -7.03 -0.60 1.09
CA PHE A 144 -7.75 -0.03 -0.05
C PHE A 144 -6.83 0.08 -1.24
N ASP A 145 -7.31 -0.30 -2.42
CA ASP A 145 -6.59 -0.12 -3.67
C ASP A 145 -6.79 1.31 -4.18
N LEU A 146 -5.74 2.11 -4.09
CA LEU A 146 -5.72 3.49 -4.56
C LEU A 146 -5.03 3.65 -5.91
N SER A 147 -4.56 2.57 -6.51
CA SER A 147 -3.73 2.61 -7.72
C SER A 147 -4.45 3.20 -8.94
N ALA A 148 -5.77 2.97 -9.06
CA ALA A 148 -6.59 3.48 -10.14
C ALA A 148 -7.07 4.93 -9.95
N MET A 149 -6.77 5.55 -8.80
CA MET A 149 -7.32 6.87 -8.45
C MET A 149 -6.50 8.04 -8.96
N ASN A 150 -5.39 7.79 -9.65
CA ASN A 150 -4.51 8.81 -10.22
C ASN A 150 -4.14 9.91 -9.21
N ILE A 151 -3.73 9.52 -8.01
CA ILE A 151 -3.36 10.45 -6.95
C ILE A 151 -2.09 11.19 -7.36
N PRO A 152 -2.10 12.53 -7.42
CA PRO A 152 -0.93 13.29 -7.83
C PRO A 152 0.19 13.25 -6.79
N GLY A 153 1.40 13.48 -7.26
CA GLY A 153 2.63 13.43 -6.46
C GLY A 153 3.45 12.18 -6.71
N THR A 154 4.50 12.04 -5.95
CA THR A 154 5.37 10.84 -5.98
C THR A 154 4.88 9.85 -4.94
N ALA A 155 4.62 8.62 -5.37
CA ALA A 155 4.22 7.56 -4.44
C ALA A 155 5.30 7.40 -3.35
N ASN A 156 4.87 7.44 -2.10
CA ASN A 156 5.76 7.42 -0.95
C ASN A 156 5.76 6.02 -0.33
N SER A 157 6.89 5.35 -0.39
CA SER A 157 7.09 4.04 0.26
C SER A 157 7.10 4.12 1.79
N GLY A 158 6.85 5.28 2.31
CA GLY A 158 6.72 5.56 3.72
C GLY A 158 7.75 6.52 4.24
N ASN A 159 7.31 7.25 5.20
CA ASN A 159 8.16 8.03 6.03
C ASN A 159 8.89 7.12 6.98
N SER A 160 10.11 7.44 7.09
CA SER A 160 11.14 6.63 7.69
C SER A 160 11.10 6.55 9.23
N TYR A 161 10.16 7.20 9.89
CA TYR A 161 10.20 7.25 11.35
C TYR A 161 9.38 6.09 11.94
N GLY A 162 10.09 5.04 12.37
CA GLY A 162 9.48 3.91 13.07
C GLY A 162 8.77 2.88 12.20
N ALA A 163 8.76 3.04 10.89
CA ALA A 163 8.19 2.05 9.98
C ALA A 163 9.22 0.97 9.65
N ALA A 164 8.99 -0.23 10.09
CA ALA A 164 9.87 -1.37 9.81
C ALA A 164 9.84 -1.78 8.34
N SER A 165 8.69 -1.70 7.70
CA SER A 165 8.50 -1.83 6.26
C SER A 165 7.12 -1.29 5.91
N LEU A 166 7.01 -0.49 4.88
CA LEU A 166 5.74 -0.04 4.35
C LEU A 166 5.41 -0.81 3.07
N PRO A 167 4.12 -0.92 2.72
CA PRO A 167 3.72 -1.50 1.46
C PRO A 167 4.42 -0.82 0.29
N ASP A 168 4.43 -1.49 -0.83
CA ASP A 168 5.03 -0.97 -2.04
C ASP A 168 4.42 0.35 -2.51
N THR A 169 5.12 1.04 -3.40
CA THR A 169 4.71 2.33 -3.96
C THR A 169 3.67 2.21 -5.06
N SER A 170 3.13 1.02 -5.33
CA SER A 170 2.12 0.79 -6.36
C SER A 170 0.76 1.36 -6.00
N LEU A 171 0.55 1.71 -4.72
CA LEU A 171 -0.71 2.13 -4.12
C LEU A 171 -1.81 1.07 -4.18
N HIS A 172 -1.49 -0.16 -4.53
CA HIS A 172 -2.35 -1.30 -4.27
C HIS A 172 -2.40 -1.57 -2.76
N TYR A 173 -3.58 -1.72 -2.21
CA TYR A 173 -3.79 -2.09 -0.79
C TYR A 173 -3.06 -1.20 0.22
N VAL A 174 -3.31 0.09 0.11
CA VAL A 174 -2.85 1.05 1.12
C VAL A 174 -3.53 0.76 2.45
N PRO A 175 -2.79 0.59 3.56
CA PRO A 175 -3.38 0.36 4.85
C PRO A 175 -4.02 1.62 5.41
N PHE A 176 -5.24 1.46 5.89
CA PHE A 176 -5.99 2.48 6.61
C PHE A 176 -6.38 1.96 8.00
N THR A 177 -6.38 2.83 8.97
CA THR A 177 -6.89 2.52 10.31
C THR A 177 -8.30 3.09 10.46
N TYR A 178 -9.24 2.24 10.86
CA TYR A 178 -10.59 2.69 11.16
C TYR A 178 -10.62 3.46 12.48
N ALA A 179 -10.99 4.71 12.42
CA ALA A 179 -11.07 5.59 13.59
C ALA A 179 -12.46 5.59 14.25
N GLY A 180 -13.40 4.82 13.75
CA GLY A 180 -14.77 4.80 14.21
C GLY A 180 -15.61 5.92 13.63
N THR A 181 -16.78 6.14 14.21
CA THR A 181 -17.68 7.24 13.83
C THR A 181 -17.18 8.56 14.39
N ILE A 182 -17.08 9.54 13.51
CA ILE A 182 -16.85 10.95 13.87
C ILE A 182 -18.19 11.66 13.90
N GLU A 183 -18.48 12.31 15.01
CA GLU A 183 -19.70 13.07 15.17
C GLU A 183 -19.76 14.25 14.21
N ALA A 184 -20.97 14.61 13.82
CA ALA A 184 -21.20 15.80 13.00
C ALA A 184 -20.64 17.05 13.69
N TYR A 185 -19.96 17.87 12.93
CA TYR A 185 -19.46 19.16 13.40
C TYR A 185 -19.56 20.20 12.28
N LYS A 186 -19.64 21.45 12.68
CA LYS A 186 -19.62 22.58 11.76
C LYS A 186 -18.39 23.44 12.04
N LEU A 187 -17.54 23.61 11.04
CA LEU A 187 -16.51 24.64 11.07
C LEU A 187 -17.17 25.99 10.81
N THR A 188 -16.75 27.03 11.52
CA THR A 188 -17.17 28.39 11.21
C THR A 188 -16.42 28.91 10.00
N SER A 189 -16.98 29.88 9.29
CA SER A 189 -16.35 30.51 8.13
C SER A 189 -14.95 31.08 8.38
N ALA A 190 -14.70 31.53 9.63
CA ALA A 190 -13.36 31.99 10.04
C ALA A 190 -12.32 30.86 10.16
N MET A 191 -12.74 29.60 10.15
CA MET A 191 -11.92 28.43 10.42
C MET A 191 -11.89 27.45 9.27
N ALA A 192 -12.79 27.55 8.32
CA ALA A 192 -12.84 26.73 7.11
C ALA A 192 -12.26 27.49 5.93
N THR A 193 -11.77 26.76 4.93
CA THR A 193 -11.28 27.36 3.67
C THR A 193 -12.41 28.09 2.95
N THR A 194 -13.59 27.50 2.93
CA THR A 194 -14.86 28.11 2.49
C THR A 194 -16.01 27.58 3.33
N GLU A 195 -17.12 28.34 3.47
CA GLU A 195 -18.28 27.89 4.23
C GLU A 195 -18.98 26.68 3.64
N GLU A 196 -18.97 26.55 2.34
CA GLU A 196 -19.60 25.40 1.67
C GLU A 196 -18.97 24.07 2.09
N TYR A 197 -17.69 24.05 2.39
CA TYR A 197 -17.01 22.85 2.87
C TYR A 197 -17.28 22.54 4.33
N ALA A 198 -17.55 23.54 5.14
CA ALA A 198 -17.98 23.34 6.52
C ALA A 198 -19.31 22.57 6.61
N GLU A 199 -20.11 22.61 5.57
CA GLU A 199 -21.36 21.88 5.49
C GLU A 199 -21.22 20.40 5.21
N GLN A 200 -20.08 19.95 4.68
CA GLN A 200 -19.85 18.53 4.35
C GLN A 200 -19.82 17.61 5.59
N ASN A 201 -19.60 18.16 6.77
CA ASN A 201 -19.55 17.42 8.02
C ASN A 201 -20.85 17.56 8.85
N LYS A 202 -21.99 17.65 8.19
CA LYS A 202 -23.30 17.85 8.85
C LYS A 202 -23.81 16.61 9.58
N TYR A 203 -23.28 15.46 9.30
CA TYR A 203 -23.76 14.17 9.80
C TYR A 203 -22.61 13.34 10.36
N PRO A 204 -22.89 12.45 11.29
CA PRO A 204 -21.92 11.48 11.73
C PRO A 204 -21.48 10.59 10.56
N HIS A 205 -20.18 10.30 10.48
CA HIS A 205 -19.64 9.45 9.42
C HIS A 205 -18.53 8.53 9.94
N SER A 206 -18.42 7.38 9.33
CA SER A 206 -17.33 6.45 9.61
C SER A 206 -16.08 6.88 8.85
N LEU A 207 -14.96 6.95 9.55
CA LEU A 207 -13.71 7.49 9.02
C LEU A 207 -12.58 6.48 9.12
N PHE A 208 -11.89 6.29 8.01
CA PHE A 208 -10.65 5.52 7.91
C PHE A 208 -9.52 6.48 7.56
N ILE A 209 -8.40 6.40 8.24
CA ILE A 209 -7.23 7.25 7.94
C ILE A 209 -6.08 6.40 7.41
N ALA A 210 -5.44 6.85 6.34
CA ALA A 210 -4.27 6.18 5.80
C ALA A 210 -3.14 6.10 6.85
N ASP A 211 -2.49 4.95 6.95
CA ASP A 211 -1.43 4.72 7.94
C ASP A 211 -0.18 5.56 7.67
N TYR A 212 -0.03 6.09 6.46
CA TYR A 212 1.11 6.94 6.07
C TYR A 212 0.70 7.96 4.99
N VAL A 213 1.57 8.90 4.70
CA VAL A 213 1.44 9.83 3.57
C VAL A 213 1.65 9.03 2.28
N VAL A 214 0.60 8.88 1.47
CA VAL A 214 0.61 7.97 0.31
C VAL A 214 1.37 8.55 -0.88
N THR A 215 1.32 9.86 -1.07
CA THR A 215 2.15 10.59 -2.04
C THR A 215 2.75 11.82 -1.41
N ASN A 216 3.96 12.18 -1.84
CA ASN A 216 4.64 13.42 -1.46
C ASN A 216 5.07 14.21 -2.72
N ASP A 217 5.83 15.27 -2.56
CA ASP A 217 6.19 16.19 -3.64
C ASP A 217 4.97 16.72 -4.41
N VAL A 218 3.91 17.01 -3.68
CA VAL A 218 2.64 17.48 -4.21
C VAL A 218 2.19 18.74 -3.48
N SER A 219 1.64 19.71 -4.19
CA SER A 219 1.08 20.90 -3.58
C SER A 219 -0.39 20.70 -3.20
N TRP A 220 -0.87 21.51 -2.26
CA TRP A 220 -2.29 21.55 -1.91
C TRP A 220 -3.17 21.87 -3.13
N ASP A 221 -2.74 22.84 -3.96
CA ASP A 221 -3.50 23.22 -5.16
C ASP A 221 -3.57 22.10 -6.19
N THR A 222 -2.51 21.31 -6.32
CA THR A 222 -2.52 20.13 -7.20
C THR A 222 -3.52 19.08 -6.70
N LEU A 223 -3.54 18.83 -5.39
CA LEU A 223 -4.51 17.91 -4.78
C LEU A 223 -5.95 18.46 -4.92
N ASN A 224 -6.13 19.77 -4.74
CA ASN A 224 -7.44 20.42 -4.89
C ASN A 224 -7.95 20.36 -6.33
N THR A 225 -7.08 20.55 -7.31
CA THR A 225 -7.43 20.41 -8.73
C THR A 225 -7.83 18.98 -9.10
N ALA A 226 -7.32 18.00 -8.36
CA ALA A 226 -7.69 16.60 -8.51
C ALA A 226 -8.93 16.19 -7.66
N ASP A 227 -9.62 17.14 -7.05
CA ASP A 227 -10.76 16.95 -6.14
C ASP A 227 -10.43 16.17 -4.85
N LEU A 228 -9.16 16.06 -4.48
CA LEU A 228 -8.72 15.23 -3.36
C LEU A 228 -8.65 15.96 -2.02
N ILE A 229 -8.76 17.28 -2.01
CA ILE A 229 -8.79 18.05 -0.75
C ILE A 229 -10.16 17.92 -0.08
N PHE A 230 -11.22 18.18 -0.80
CA PHE A 230 -12.60 18.20 -0.26
C PHE A 230 -13.39 16.95 -0.56
N GLY A 231 -12.90 16.15 -1.46
CA GLY A 231 -13.41 14.82 -1.66
C GLY A 231 -13.86 14.50 -3.06
N LYS A 232 -13.54 13.31 -3.44
CA LYS A 232 -14.01 12.67 -4.67
C LYS A 232 -14.74 11.40 -4.29
N ASN A 233 -15.97 11.30 -4.78
CA ASN A 233 -16.83 10.18 -4.48
C ASN A 233 -16.44 8.97 -5.34
N TYR A 234 -16.37 7.84 -4.70
CA TYR A 234 -16.16 6.54 -5.32
C TYR A 234 -17.25 5.58 -4.87
N ALA A 235 -17.52 4.58 -5.67
CA ALA A 235 -18.41 3.49 -5.31
C ALA A 235 -17.73 2.17 -5.66
N GLY A 236 -17.72 1.26 -4.70
CA GLY A 236 -17.19 -0.07 -4.90
C GLY A 236 -17.97 -1.07 -4.04
N GLY A 237 -18.29 -2.25 -4.59
CA GLY A 237 -18.98 -3.30 -3.85
C GLY A 237 -20.31 -2.90 -3.21
N GLY A 238 -21.01 -1.91 -3.76
CA GLY A 238 -22.25 -1.39 -3.20
C GLY A 238 -22.06 -0.39 -2.04
N VAL A 239 -20.83 0.00 -1.73
CA VAL A 239 -20.51 1.01 -0.71
C VAL A 239 -20.05 2.29 -1.39
N GLY A 240 -20.69 3.40 -1.05
CA GLY A 240 -20.23 4.73 -1.44
C GLY A 240 -19.24 5.28 -0.41
N TYR A 241 -18.14 5.83 -0.85
CA TYR A 241 -17.17 6.51 -0.01
C TYR A 241 -16.56 7.72 -0.68
N THR A 242 -16.04 8.63 0.11
CA THR A 242 -15.32 9.81 -0.35
C THR A 242 -13.88 9.74 0.09
N LEU A 243 -12.96 9.80 -0.86
CA LEU A 243 -11.53 9.93 -0.60
C LEU A 243 -11.15 11.41 -0.56
N ARG A 244 -10.56 11.88 0.52
CA ARG A 244 -10.23 13.28 0.73
C ARG A 244 -9.12 13.50 1.76
N ALA A 245 -8.65 14.74 1.87
CA ALA A 245 -7.83 15.14 3.00
C ALA A 245 -8.71 15.24 4.29
N PRO A 246 -8.15 14.99 5.47
CA PRO A 246 -8.84 15.22 6.72
C PRO A 246 -8.99 16.72 7.01
N SER A 247 -10.02 17.11 7.76
CA SER A 247 -9.99 18.42 8.41
C SER A 247 -9.00 18.38 9.58
N VAL A 248 -8.22 19.45 9.73
CA VAL A 248 -7.07 19.50 10.66
C VAL A 248 -7.09 20.73 11.57
N GLY A 249 -8.07 21.62 11.36
CA GLY A 249 -8.15 22.94 11.99
C GLY A 249 -7.36 24.01 11.24
N SER A 250 -7.72 25.27 11.47
CA SER A 250 -7.14 26.43 10.77
C SER A 250 -6.11 27.21 11.61
N SER A 251 -5.96 26.84 12.86
CA SER A 251 -4.97 27.42 13.78
C SER A 251 -4.64 26.41 14.88
N TYR A 252 -3.64 26.72 15.67
CA TYR A 252 -3.29 25.94 16.85
C TYR A 252 -3.78 26.60 18.14
N THR A 253 -3.94 25.81 19.19
CA THR A 253 -4.36 26.27 20.52
C THR A 253 -3.14 26.54 21.40
N GLY A 254 -2.88 27.80 21.73
CA GLY A 254 -1.90 28.20 22.76
C GLY A 254 -0.47 27.62 22.67
N SER A 255 0.41 28.04 23.57
CA SER A 255 1.81 27.60 23.56
C SER A 255 2.02 26.17 24.04
N ASP A 256 1.22 25.72 24.99
CA ASP A 256 1.35 24.36 25.55
C ASP A 256 0.48 23.33 24.83
N ASP A 257 -0.47 23.79 24.03
CA ASP A 257 -1.38 23.01 23.24
C ASP A 257 -1.23 23.29 21.72
N SER A 258 -0.05 23.81 21.35
CA SER A 258 0.30 24.09 19.95
C SER A 258 0.30 22.84 19.05
N GLU A 259 0.06 21.69 19.63
CA GLU A 259 0.01 20.41 19.00
C GLU A 259 -1.38 20.01 18.53
N ARG A 260 -2.39 20.80 18.90
CA ARG A 260 -3.78 20.57 18.49
C ARG A 260 -4.25 21.69 17.57
N GLY A 261 -5.23 21.37 16.73
CA GLY A 261 -5.86 22.35 15.86
C GLY A 261 -7.03 23.07 16.52
N THR A 262 -7.41 24.22 15.96
CA THR A 262 -8.62 24.95 16.33
C THR A 262 -9.50 25.10 15.10
N PRO A 263 -10.76 24.69 15.15
CA PRO A 263 -11.51 24.14 16.29
C PRO A 263 -11.08 22.70 16.62
N LYS A 264 -11.20 22.32 17.88
CA LYS A 264 -10.91 20.95 18.34
C LYS A 264 -11.90 19.90 17.80
N SER A 265 -12.96 20.33 17.14
CA SER A 265 -13.92 19.47 16.43
C SER A 265 -13.40 18.97 15.08
N ASN A 266 -12.22 19.41 14.63
CA ASN A 266 -11.62 18.88 13.41
C ASN A 266 -11.37 17.36 13.52
N GLU A 267 -11.40 16.68 12.38
CA GLU A 267 -11.31 15.20 12.33
C GLU A 267 -10.01 14.66 12.90
N TRP A 268 -8.89 15.30 12.59
CA TRP A 268 -7.59 14.85 13.08
C TRP A 268 -7.54 14.80 14.60
N ASP A 269 -7.98 15.86 15.27
CA ASP A 269 -8.02 15.90 16.73
C ASP A 269 -9.07 14.97 17.32
N LYS A 270 -10.19 14.74 16.63
CA LYS A 270 -11.17 13.74 17.03
C LYS A 270 -10.64 12.31 16.94
N ILE A 271 -9.80 12.02 15.96
CA ILE A 271 -9.10 10.74 15.89
C ILE A 271 -8.12 10.60 17.05
N LEU A 272 -7.32 11.62 17.32
CA LEU A 272 -6.38 11.62 18.46
C LEU A 272 -7.07 11.48 19.81
N ASP A 273 -8.26 12.06 19.97
CA ASP A 273 -9.07 11.94 21.20
C ASP A 273 -9.58 10.51 21.43
N LYS A 274 -9.73 9.73 20.36
CA LYS A 274 -10.09 8.30 20.47
C LYS A 274 -8.89 7.44 20.81
N ASP A 275 -7.83 7.57 20.02
CA ASP A 275 -6.57 6.88 20.22
C ASP A 275 -5.51 7.56 19.33
N ASP A 276 -4.45 8.10 19.90
CA ASP A 276 -3.37 8.75 19.14
C ASP A 276 -2.59 7.77 18.26
N GLY A 277 -2.60 6.49 18.60
CA GLY A 277 -2.02 5.40 17.81
C GLY A 277 -2.74 5.12 16.48
N TYR A 278 -3.93 5.68 16.26
CA TYR A 278 -4.61 5.59 14.96
C TYR A 278 -3.94 6.47 13.89
N ILE A 279 -3.21 7.51 14.30
CA ILE A 279 -2.35 8.30 13.42
C ILE A 279 -0.96 7.64 13.41
N LYS A 280 -0.71 6.80 12.44
CA LYS A 280 0.57 6.05 12.33
C LYS A 280 1.56 6.75 11.39
N ASN A 281 2.83 6.39 11.47
CA ASN A 281 3.88 6.82 10.53
C ASN A 281 3.86 8.31 10.16
N TRP A 282 3.73 9.16 11.15
CA TRP A 282 3.64 10.62 11.00
C TRP A 282 5.02 11.31 11.00
N GLY A 283 6.08 10.59 11.41
CA GLY A 283 7.41 11.16 11.62
C GLY A 283 8.05 11.72 10.35
N LYS A 284 8.58 12.93 10.43
CA LYS A 284 9.24 13.66 9.35
C LYS A 284 8.40 13.89 8.09
N MET A 285 7.09 13.69 8.20
CA MET A 285 6.15 13.95 7.12
C MET A 285 5.04 14.88 7.61
N LEU A 286 4.66 15.81 6.76
CA LEU A 286 3.55 16.72 6.98
C LEU A 286 2.34 16.23 6.18
N SER A 287 1.29 15.92 6.88
CA SER A 287 0.01 15.50 6.27
C SER A 287 -0.83 16.72 5.96
N CYS A 288 -1.18 16.89 4.69
CA CYS A 288 -2.02 17.95 4.20
C CYS A 288 -3.44 17.86 4.76
N GLY A 289 -4.00 18.98 5.17
CA GLY A 289 -5.39 19.10 5.62
C GLY A 289 -6.25 19.89 4.64
N GLN A 290 -7.57 19.91 4.92
CA GLN A 290 -8.51 20.71 4.14
C GLN A 290 -8.36 22.21 4.39
N ASP A 291 -7.89 22.58 5.58
CA ASP A 291 -8.01 23.92 6.10
C ASP A 291 -6.89 24.85 5.65
N THR A 292 -7.24 26.10 5.41
CA THR A 292 -6.28 27.20 5.35
C THR A 292 -5.99 27.73 6.75
N THR A 293 -4.79 28.28 6.93
CA THR A 293 -4.46 28.92 8.19
C THR A 293 -5.03 30.34 8.26
N ILE A 294 -5.67 30.68 9.36
CA ILE A 294 -6.22 32.01 9.60
C ILE A 294 -5.17 33.03 10.08
N LYS A 295 -3.98 32.58 10.44
CA LYS A 295 -2.98 33.45 11.12
C LYS A 295 -1.93 34.06 10.19
N ILE A 296 -1.76 33.56 8.97
CA ILE A 296 -0.61 33.94 8.15
C ILE A 296 -1.07 34.57 6.83
N SER A 297 -1.44 33.79 5.86
CA SER A 297 -1.98 34.27 4.58
C SER A 297 -2.66 33.14 3.81
N ALA A 298 -3.38 33.48 2.75
CA ALA A 298 -4.02 32.51 1.87
C ALA A 298 -3.03 31.58 1.15
N SER A 299 -1.73 31.88 1.18
CA SER A 299 -0.68 31.04 0.61
C SER A 299 -0.27 29.88 1.53
N PHE A 300 -0.72 29.88 2.78
CA PHE A 300 -0.38 28.85 3.75
C PHE A 300 -1.55 27.88 3.94
N ARG A 301 -1.18 26.64 4.13
CA ARG A 301 -2.12 25.53 4.41
C ARG A 301 -1.83 24.93 5.77
N ALA A 302 -2.88 24.47 6.43
CA ALA A 302 -2.78 23.75 7.67
C ALA A 302 -2.34 22.31 7.42
N VAL A 303 -1.33 21.86 8.15
CA VAL A 303 -0.77 20.51 8.05
C VAL A 303 -0.53 19.92 9.44
N ARG A 304 -0.44 18.61 9.52
CA ARG A 304 -0.25 17.89 10.78
C ARG A 304 0.94 16.92 10.67
N GLY A 305 1.53 16.62 11.81
CA GLY A 305 2.61 15.65 11.91
C GLY A 305 3.98 16.26 12.13
N TRP A 306 5.01 15.69 11.52
CA TRP A 306 6.44 15.99 11.61
C TRP A 306 7.13 15.33 12.80
N ASN A 307 7.08 15.88 13.98
CA ASN A 307 7.76 15.36 15.17
C ASN A 307 6.83 14.74 16.22
N ARG A 308 5.55 14.91 16.08
CA ARG A 308 4.48 14.31 16.89
C ARG A 308 3.22 14.15 16.07
N SER A 309 2.42 13.14 16.37
CA SER A 309 1.13 12.89 15.69
C SER A 309 0.18 14.07 15.78
N ALA A 310 0.14 14.74 16.93
CA ALA A 310 -0.74 15.86 17.22
C ALA A 310 -0.24 17.22 16.68
N ARG A 311 1.02 17.30 16.23
CA ARG A 311 1.61 18.59 15.88
C ARG A 311 0.83 19.29 14.79
N PHE A 312 0.36 20.51 15.08
CA PHE A 312 -0.14 21.45 14.11
C PHE A 312 1.01 22.27 13.51
N TRP A 313 0.98 22.44 12.21
CA TRP A 313 1.97 23.22 11.49
C TRP A 313 1.32 24.00 10.36
N THR A 314 2.03 24.97 9.82
CA THR A 314 1.63 25.71 8.62
C THR A 314 2.71 25.55 7.56
N SER A 315 2.32 25.30 6.34
CA SER A 315 3.25 25.17 5.23
C SER A 315 2.79 26.01 4.05
N TYR A 316 3.74 26.50 3.27
CA TYR A 316 3.42 27.12 2.00
C TYR A 316 2.71 26.12 1.09
N ASN A 317 1.85 26.63 0.23
CA ASN A 317 1.22 25.85 -0.83
C ASN A 317 2.19 25.58 -1.97
N THR A 318 3.26 24.87 -1.66
CA THR A 318 4.28 24.42 -2.62
C THR A 318 4.59 22.97 -2.36
N SER A 319 5.10 22.27 -3.36
CA SER A 319 5.52 20.88 -3.19
C SER A 319 6.84 20.80 -2.44
N TYR A 320 6.91 19.91 -1.47
CA TYR A 320 8.12 19.52 -0.75
C TYR A 320 8.15 18.01 -0.56
N SER A 321 9.34 17.43 -0.52
CA SER A 321 9.51 16.00 -0.25
C SER A 321 8.97 15.54 1.10
N THR A 322 8.77 16.45 2.03
CA THR A 322 8.22 16.21 3.36
C THR A 322 6.75 16.59 3.51
N PHE A 323 6.14 17.10 2.45
CA PHE A 323 4.73 17.48 2.41
C PHE A 323 3.96 16.54 1.47
N GLY A 324 2.84 16.03 1.92
CA GLY A 324 2.10 15.14 1.07
C GLY A 324 0.68 14.82 1.54
N PHE A 325 0.07 13.93 0.80
CA PHE A 325 -1.31 13.52 0.92
C PHE A 325 -1.44 12.30 1.82
N ARG A 326 -2.12 12.48 2.95
CA ARG A 326 -2.59 11.39 3.81
C ARG A 326 -4.11 11.37 3.74
N PRO A 327 -4.69 10.54 2.90
CA PRO A 327 -6.14 10.53 2.73
C PRO A 327 -6.87 9.96 3.95
N VAL A 328 -8.12 10.37 4.06
CA VAL A 328 -9.15 9.68 4.81
C VAL A 328 -10.20 9.16 3.84
N LEU A 329 -10.84 8.04 4.20
CA LEU A 329 -12.02 7.52 3.56
C LEU A 329 -13.22 7.76 4.48
N GLU A 330 -14.15 8.55 4.01
CA GLU A 330 -15.45 8.75 4.62
C GLU A 330 -16.44 7.78 4.00
N VAL A 331 -17.06 6.92 4.79
CA VAL A 331 -18.09 5.99 4.31
C VAL A 331 -19.44 6.70 4.33
N MET A 332 -20.05 6.83 3.15
CA MET A 332 -21.20 7.70 2.89
C MET A 332 -22.56 7.12 3.31
N ASN A 333 -22.63 5.90 3.82
CA ASN A 333 -23.88 5.30 4.26
C ASN A 333 -23.81 4.82 5.73
N PRO A 334 -23.68 5.72 6.69
CA PRO A 334 -23.59 5.34 8.09
C PRO A 334 -24.85 4.59 8.59
N SER A 335 -26.00 4.78 7.96
CA SER A 335 -27.23 4.04 8.25
C SER A 335 -27.16 2.55 7.90
N THR A 336 -26.20 2.14 7.08
CA THR A 336 -25.96 0.70 6.78
C THR A 336 -25.07 0.04 7.83
N HIS A 337 -24.43 0.81 8.68
CA HIS A 337 -23.73 0.32 9.85
C HIS A 337 -24.80 0.11 10.94
N GLY A 338 -25.29 -1.10 11.09
CA GLY A 338 -26.30 -1.41 12.10
C GLY A 338 -25.87 -0.91 13.48
N SER A 339 -26.83 -0.72 14.38
CA SER A 339 -26.62 -0.24 15.75
C SER A 339 -25.67 -1.09 16.59
N ASP A 340 -25.30 -2.26 16.12
CA ASP A 340 -24.38 -3.23 16.72
C ASP A 340 -22.92 -3.11 16.22
N GLY A 341 -22.63 -2.20 15.28
CA GLY A 341 -21.29 -1.99 14.75
C GLY A 341 -20.71 -3.16 13.95
N LEU A 342 -21.51 -4.19 13.70
CA LEU A 342 -21.09 -5.44 13.09
C LEU A 342 -21.71 -5.63 11.70
N LYS A 343 -21.40 -4.76 10.76
CA LYS A 343 -21.74 -5.04 9.36
C LYS A 343 -20.46 -5.36 8.60
N ALA A 344 -20.39 -6.53 8.03
CA ALA A 344 -19.39 -6.85 7.04
C ALA A 344 -19.63 -5.95 5.83
N VAL A 345 -18.70 -5.05 5.57
CA VAL A 345 -18.68 -4.24 4.35
C VAL A 345 -17.66 -4.90 3.44
N THR A 346 -18.12 -5.51 2.37
CA THR A 346 -17.24 -5.97 1.31
C THR A 346 -16.95 -4.75 0.43
N LEU A 347 -15.75 -4.22 0.52
CA LEU A 347 -15.26 -3.25 -0.44
C LEU A 347 -14.75 -4.01 -1.65
N ASP A 348 -15.40 -3.83 -2.78
CA ASP A 348 -14.90 -4.33 -4.04
C ASP A 348 -13.80 -3.36 -4.50
N LEU A 349 -12.57 -3.81 -4.36
CA LEU A 349 -11.36 -3.05 -4.71
C LEU A 349 -11.02 -3.27 -6.20
N ASN A 350 -11.99 -3.09 -7.09
CA ASN A 350 -11.75 -3.16 -8.54
C ASN A 350 -10.86 -2.03 -9.04
#